data_f510af4868349c4e567e13db5b09fd8e
#
_entry.id   f510af4868349c4e567e13db5b09fd8e
#
_cell.length_a   1.000
_cell.length_b   1.000
_cell.length_c   1.000
_cell.angle_alpha   90.00
_cell.angle_beta   90.00
_cell.angle_gamma   90.00
#
_symmetry.space_group_name_H-M   'P 1'
#
loop_
_entity.id
_entity.type
_entity.pdbx_description
1 polymer ?
#
loop_
_entity_poly.entity_id
_entity_poly.type
_entity_poly.pdbx_seq_one_letter_code
_entity_poly.pdbx_strand_id
1 'polypeptide(L)'
;QNTLEYQGKYYVCGTGTQPILRNKMENDNYYLLTLAAIAKEIQQRGEKRECAVNLGAGLPLAGFGREKKAFREYLLRSSQPVSFKFEGISYQVTIQDVRLFPQGYSAIAVHPELIRGEPSVLLMDVGGWTVDLMRLDKGIPNASTCRSLELGMIRCIDEAKEQVRRETGLSVTDAQVERVLAGQTK
;
A
#
# COMPACT_ATOMS: atom_id res chain seq x y z
N GLN A 1 6.13 -20.60 -1.59
CA GLN A 1 6.90 -19.34 -1.46
C GLN A 1 6.18 -18.17 -2.17
N ASN A 2 4.96 -17.87 -1.73
CA ASN A 2 4.14 -16.78 -2.27
C ASN A 2 3.93 -16.85 -3.80
N THR A 3 3.81 -18.05 -4.38
CA THR A 3 3.59 -18.23 -5.81
C THR A 3 2.10 -18.18 -6.12
N LEU A 4 1.72 -17.28 -7.02
CA LEU A 4 0.36 -17.15 -7.56
C LEU A 4 0.34 -17.70 -8.99
N GLU A 5 -0.60 -18.61 -9.28
CA GLU A 5 -0.96 -19.04 -10.64
C GLU A 5 -2.29 -18.41 -11.03
N TYR A 6 -2.28 -17.59 -12.07
CA TYR A 6 -3.47 -16.91 -12.58
C TYR A 6 -3.45 -16.88 -14.12
N GLN A 7 -4.53 -17.32 -14.75
CA GLN A 7 -4.67 -17.37 -16.21
C GLN A 7 -3.49 -18.10 -16.90
N GLY A 8 -3.03 -19.21 -16.31
CA GLY A 8 -1.96 -20.04 -16.85
C GLY A 8 -0.54 -19.44 -16.70
N LYS A 9 -0.40 -18.33 -16.00
CA LYS A 9 0.90 -17.67 -15.72
C LYS A 9 1.22 -17.79 -14.22
N TYR A 10 2.52 -17.82 -13.92
CA TYR A 10 3.04 -17.90 -12.56
C TYR A 10 3.70 -16.58 -12.17
N TYR A 11 3.40 -16.12 -10.96
CA TYR A 11 3.88 -14.88 -10.38
C TYR A 11 4.43 -15.14 -9.00
N VAL A 12 5.58 -14.58 -8.66
CA VAL A 12 6.12 -14.60 -7.30
C VAL A 12 5.74 -13.28 -6.63
N CYS A 13 4.93 -13.35 -5.57
CA CYS A 13 4.39 -12.20 -4.88
C CYS A 13 5.24 -11.82 -3.65
N GLY A 14 5.48 -10.52 -3.46
CA GLY A 14 6.15 -10.00 -2.27
C GLY A 14 7.68 -10.17 -2.26
N THR A 15 8.31 -10.39 -3.41
CA THR A 15 9.76 -10.43 -3.58
C THR A 15 10.20 -9.49 -4.70
N GLY A 16 11.42 -8.95 -4.57
CA GLY A 16 12.00 -8.04 -5.55
C GLY A 16 11.45 -6.60 -5.43
N THR A 17 12.14 -5.70 -6.12
CA THR A 17 11.77 -4.28 -6.20
C THR A 17 10.80 -4.08 -7.36
N GLN A 18 9.62 -3.56 -7.09
CA GLN A 18 8.69 -3.15 -8.13
C GLN A 18 9.09 -1.79 -8.68
N PRO A 19 8.98 -1.56 -10.00
CA PRO A 19 9.14 -0.21 -10.54
C PRO A 19 8.09 0.71 -9.94
N ILE A 20 8.48 1.95 -9.69
CA ILE A 20 7.56 2.97 -9.17
C ILE A 20 6.56 3.28 -10.28
N LEU A 21 5.29 2.96 -10.01
CA LEU A 21 4.19 3.22 -10.93
C LEU A 21 3.51 4.54 -10.53
N ARG A 22 3.25 5.38 -11.52
CA ARG A 22 2.48 6.62 -11.32
C ARG A 22 1.03 6.34 -10.93
N ASN A 23 0.52 5.18 -11.34
CA ASN A 23 -0.85 4.77 -11.08
C ASN A 23 -0.88 3.26 -10.78
N LYS A 24 -1.60 2.87 -9.73
CA LYS A 24 -1.77 1.46 -9.31
C LYS A 24 -2.49 0.60 -10.35
N MET A 25 -3.17 1.20 -11.31
CA MET A 25 -3.93 0.55 -12.38
C MET A 25 -3.14 0.42 -13.69
N GLU A 26 -1.88 0.85 -13.73
CA GLU A 26 -1.07 0.89 -14.96
C GLU A 26 -0.79 -0.51 -15.51
N ASN A 27 -0.78 -1.52 -14.63
CA ASN A 27 -0.64 -2.93 -14.99
C ASN A 27 -1.41 -3.83 -14.00
N ASP A 28 -1.30 -5.15 -14.18
CA ASP A 28 -2.00 -6.13 -13.35
C ASP A 28 -1.33 -6.42 -11.99
N ASN A 29 -0.16 -5.88 -11.72
CA ASN A 29 0.62 -6.24 -10.52
C ASN A 29 -0.17 -6.01 -9.23
N TYR A 30 -0.87 -4.89 -9.13
CA TYR A 30 -1.65 -4.58 -7.93
C TYR A 30 -2.84 -5.54 -7.74
N TYR A 31 -3.48 -5.94 -8.84
CA TYR A 31 -4.56 -6.93 -8.81
C TYR A 31 -4.04 -8.31 -8.41
N LEU A 32 -2.91 -8.75 -8.97
CA LEU A 32 -2.29 -10.03 -8.63
C LEU A 32 -1.87 -10.09 -7.16
N LEU A 33 -1.29 -9.00 -6.64
CA LEU A 33 -0.99 -8.88 -5.21
C LEU A 33 -2.26 -8.93 -4.34
N THR A 34 -3.36 -8.36 -4.83
CA THR A 34 -4.67 -8.42 -4.14
C THR A 34 -5.18 -9.85 -4.06
N LEU A 35 -5.10 -10.64 -5.14
CA LEU A 35 -5.48 -12.05 -5.12
C LEU A 35 -4.62 -12.87 -4.14
N ALA A 36 -3.31 -12.63 -4.13
CA ALA A 36 -2.41 -13.28 -3.17
C ALA A 36 -2.73 -12.90 -1.71
N ALA A 37 -3.06 -11.62 -1.45
CA ALA A 37 -3.48 -11.17 -0.13
C ALA A 37 -4.79 -11.79 0.32
N ILE A 38 -5.78 -11.91 -0.58
CA ILE A 38 -7.05 -12.60 -0.30
C ILE A 38 -6.78 -14.06 0.07
N ALA A 39 -5.95 -14.78 -0.69
CA ALA A 39 -5.63 -16.18 -0.39
C ALA A 39 -4.97 -16.33 0.99
N LYS A 40 -4.03 -15.45 1.33
CA LYS A 40 -3.39 -15.46 2.67
C LYS A 40 -4.39 -15.20 3.79
N GLU A 41 -5.30 -14.27 3.60
CA GLU A 41 -6.33 -13.95 4.59
C GLU A 41 -7.30 -15.12 4.79
N ILE A 42 -7.73 -15.77 3.70
CA ILE A 42 -8.56 -16.98 3.75
C ILE A 42 -7.83 -18.11 4.50
N GLN A 43 -6.54 -18.32 4.23
CA GLN A 43 -5.72 -19.31 4.93
C GLN A 43 -5.63 -19.01 6.43
N GLN A 44 -5.35 -17.77 6.77
CA GLN A 44 -5.16 -17.35 8.17
C GLN A 44 -6.44 -17.45 8.99
N ARG A 45 -7.60 -17.17 8.38
CA ARG A 45 -8.91 -17.29 9.03
C ARG A 45 -9.47 -18.72 9.03
N GLY A 46 -8.88 -19.64 8.26
CA GLY A 46 -9.42 -20.98 8.08
C GLY A 46 -10.74 -21.01 7.32
N GLU A 47 -10.99 -20.02 6.48
CA GLU A 47 -12.23 -19.89 5.72
C GLU A 47 -12.27 -20.82 4.49
N LYS A 48 -13.48 -20.99 3.91
CA LYS A 48 -13.64 -21.77 2.69
C LYS A 48 -12.93 -21.10 1.52
N ARG A 49 -12.28 -21.91 0.68
CA ARG A 49 -11.54 -21.46 -0.51
C ARG A 49 -12.46 -21.02 -1.65
N GLU A 50 -13.72 -21.35 -1.57
CA GLU A 50 -14.81 -20.84 -2.42
C GLU A 50 -15.66 -19.91 -1.56
N CYS A 51 -15.52 -18.61 -1.77
CA CYS A 51 -16.16 -17.59 -0.95
C CYS A 51 -16.35 -16.27 -1.68
N ALA A 52 -17.22 -15.45 -1.11
CA ALA A 52 -17.40 -14.07 -1.50
C ALA A 52 -16.66 -13.15 -0.52
N VAL A 53 -15.99 -12.11 -1.03
CA VAL A 53 -15.21 -11.17 -0.23
C VAL A 53 -15.63 -9.73 -0.50
N ASN A 54 -15.57 -8.90 0.54
CA ASN A 54 -15.62 -7.45 0.45
C ASN A 54 -14.21 -6.91 0.70
N LEU A 55 -13.70 -6.10 -0.22
CA LEU A 55 -12.36 -5.54 -0.12
C LEU A 55 -12.38 -4.14 0.48
N GLY A 56 -11.47 -3.90 1.44
CA GLY A 56 -11.03 -2.56 1.81
C GLY A 56 -9.69 -2.27 1.14
N ALA A 57 -9.58 -1.19 0.37
CA ALA A 57 -8.33 -0.83 -0.28
C ALA A 57 -8.00 0.66 -0.12
N GLY A 58 -6.68 0.96 -0.05
CA GLY A 58 -6.17 2.32 0.11
C GLY A 58 -5.75 2.95 -1.21
N LEU A 59 -6.11 4.22 -1.40
CA LEU A 59 -5.61 5.07 -2.47
C LEU A 59 -4.88 6.28 -1.88
N PRO A 60 -3.80 6.74 -2.55
CA PRO A 60 -3.15 7.99 -2.19
C PRO A 60 -4.17 9.14 -2.18
N LEU A 61 -4.06 9.99 -1.18
CA LEU A 61 -5.03 11.05 -0.95
C LEU A 61 -5.07 12.07 -2.09
N ALA A 62 -3.90 12.43 -2.65
CA ALA A 62 -3.78 13.40 -3.73
C ALA A 62 -4.56 13.01 -5.00
N GLY A 63 -4.70 11.70 -5.27
CA GLY A 63 -5.44 11.15 -6.40
C GLY A 63 -6.85 10.66 -6.05
N PHE A 64 -7.20 10.58 -4.78
CA PHE A 64 -8.38 9.84 -4.31
C PHE A 64 -9.68 10.21 -5.04
N GLY A 65 -9.98 11.50 -5.13
CA GLY A 65 -11.20 11.98 -5.79
C GLY A 65 -11.28 11.61 -7.27
N ARG A 66 -10.15 11.67 -7.96
CA ARG A 66 -10.03 11.43 -9.41
C ARG A 66 -10.00 9.94 -9.74
N GLU A 67 -9.33 9.14 -8.94
CA GLU A 67 -8.97 7.75 -9.26
C GLU A 67 -9.89 6.71 -8.63
N LYS A 68 -10.66 7.07 -7.58
CA LYS A 68 -11.45 6.11 -6.80
C LYS A 68 -12.40 5.26 -7.65
N LYS A 69 -13.07 5.84 -8.65
CA LYS A 69 -14.01 5.11 -9.50
C LYS A 69 -13.28 4.07 -10.35
N ALA A 70 -12.25 4.50 -11.06
CA ALA A 70 -11.46 3.64 -11.93
C ALA A 70 -10.75 2.53 -11.13
N PHE A 71 -10.21 2.86 -9.95
CA PHE A 71 -9.54 1.87 -9.10
C PHE A 71 -10.52 0.84 -8.51
N ARG A 72 -11.73 1.26 -8.16
CA ARG A 72 -12.78 0.33 -7.76
C ARG A 72 -13.14 -0.65 -8.89
N GLU A 73 -13.33 -0.14 -10.11
CA GLU A 73 -13.61 -0.94 -11.30
C GLU A 73 -12.44 -1.90 -11.64
N TYR A 74 -11.20 -1.43 -11.51
CA TYR A 74 -9.99 -2.23 -11.69
C TYR A 74 -9.93 -3.42 -10.73
N LEU A 75 -10.30 -3.26 -9.46
CA LEU A 75 -10.29 -4.34 -8.48
C LEU A 75 -11.50 -5.27 -8.62
N LEU A 76 -12.68 -4.76 -8.96
CA LEU A 76 -13.86 -5.57 -9.19
C LEU A 76 -13.74 -6.43 -10.44
N ARG A 77 -13.19 -5.89 -11.54
CA ARG A 77 -13.06 -6.49 -12.89
C ARG A 77 -14.30 -7.22 -13.39
N SER A 78 -14.88 -8.09 -12.59
CA SER A 78 -16.00 -8.94 -12.94
C SER A 78 -16.83 -9.27 -11.71
N SER A 79 -18.14 -9.42 -11.90
CA SER A 79 -19.06 -10.00 -10.90
C SER A 79 -18.98 -11.53 -10.83
N GLN A 80 -18.23 -12.15 -11.75
CA GLN A 80 -18.05 -13.60 -11.79
C GLN A 80 -16.92 -14.03 -10.85
N PRO A 81 -17.00 -15.29 -10.32
CA PRO A 81 -15.93 -15.84 -9.51
C PRO A 81 -14.59 -15.85 -10.26
N VAL A 82 -13.53 -15.43 -9.59
CA VAL A 82 -12.16 -15.47 -10.08
C VAL A 82 -11.48 -16.74 -9.56
N SER A 83 -11.01 -17.57 -10.47
CA SER A 83 -10.27 -18.81 -10.15
C SER A 83 -8.78 -18.56 -10.26
N PHE A 84 -8.02 -18.93 -9.22
CA PHE A 84 -6.57 -18.84 -9.19
C PHE A 84 -6.00 -19.88 -8.22
N LYS A 85 -4.67 -20.12 -8.27
CA LYS A 85 -4.00 -20.91 -7.23
C LYS A 85 -2.97 -20.05 -6.52
N PHE A 86 -2.87 -20.24 -5.21
CA PHE A 86 -1.83 -19.63 -4.41
C PHE A 86 -1.11 -20.73 -3.60
N GLU A 87 0.21 -20.82 -3.78
CA GLU A 87 1.05 -21.92 -3.23
C GLU A 87 0.51 -23.32 -3.56
N GLY A 88 0.03 -23.51 -4.79
CA GLY A 88 -0.53 -24.77 -5.29
C GLY A 88 -1.96 -25.07 -4.83
N ILE A 89 -2.53 -24.24 -3.96
CA ILE A 89 -3.90 -24.37 -3.44
C ILE A 89 -4.86 -23.59 -4.33
N SER A 90 -5.95 -24.22 -4.79
CA SER A 90 -6.97 -23.59 -5.62
C SER A 90 -7.95 -22.76 -4.80
N TYR A 91 -8.30 -21.59 -5.33
CA TYR A 91 -9.28 -20.65 -4.80
C TYR A 91 -10.30 -20.27 -5.88
N GLN A 92 -11.53 -20.03 -5.46
CA GLN A 92 -12.59 -19.45 -6.29
C GLN A 92 -13.25 -18.34 -5.48
N VAL A 93 -12.96 -17.09 -5.84
CA VAL A 93 -13.34 -15.92 -5.04
C VAL A 93 -14.20 -14.98 -5.85
N THR A 94 -15.33 -14.56 -5.29
CA THR A 94 -16.15 -13.48 -5.84
C THR A 94 -15.91 -12.21 -5.07
N ILE A 95 -15.35 -11.18 -5.71
CA ILE A 95 -15.22 -9.85 -5.10
C ILE A 95 -16.57 -9.16 -5.26
N GLN A 96 -17.34 -9.06 -4.16
CA GLN A 96 -18.71 -8.50 -4.18
C GLN A 96 -18.72 -6.98 -4.13
N ASP A 97 -17.83 -6.42 -3.32
CA ASP A 97 -17.72 -4.96 -3.16
C ASP A 97 -16.27 -4.55 -2.89
N VAL A 98 -15.95 -3.33 -3.30
CA VAL A 98 -14.66 -2.68 -3.01
C VAL A 98 -14.94 -1.32 -2.38
N ARG A 99 -14.52 -1.17 -1.13
CA ARG A 99 -14.55 0.12 -0.41
C ARG A 99 -13.18 0.73 -0.41
N LEU A 100 -13.09 1.98 -0.83
CA LEU A 100 -11.83 2.69 -0.93
C LEU A 100 -11.71 3.74 0.16
N PHE A 101 -10.53 3.77 0.76
CA PHE A 101 -10.19 4.70 1.82
C PHE A 101 -8.95 5.51 1.42
N PRO A 102 -8.86 6.79 1.81
CA PRO A 102 -7.61 7.53 1.70
C PRO A 102 -6.53 6.84 2.55
N GLN A 103 -5.33 6.66 1.98
CA GLN A 103 -4.19 6.13 2.72
C GLN A 103 -3.88 7.04 3.92
N GLY A 104 -3.41 6.44 5.02
CA GLY A 104 -3.18 7.14 6.29
C GLY A 104 -4.46 7.39 7.10
N TYR A 105 -5.58 7.78 6.48
CA TYR A 105 -6.83 8.04 7.21
C TYR A 105 -7.39 6.80 7.92
N SER A 106 -7.20 5.62 7.35
CA SER A 106 -7.61 4.34 7.96
C SER A 106 -6.93 4.08 9.31
N ALA A 107 -5.70 4.55 9.51
CA ALA A 107 -5.01 4.43 10.80
C ALA A 107 -5.71 5.24 11.89
N ILE A 108 -6.20 6.45 11.56
CA ILE A 108 -6.97 7.29 12.48
C ILE A 108 -8.35 6.67 12.77
N ALA A 109 -8.97 6.03 11.79
CA ALA A 109 -10.27 5.38 11.99
C ALA A 109 -10.20 4.23 13.02
N VAL A 110 -9.03 3.59 13.15
CA VAL A 110 -8.77 2.55 14.16
C VAL A 110 -8.41 3.15 15.52
N HIS A 111 -7.92 4.38 15.55
CA HIS A 111 -7.48 5.12 16.75
C HIS A 111 -8.17 6.48 16.86
N PRO A 112 -9.53 6.50 16.98
CA PRO A 112 -10.27 7.77 17.03
C PRO A 112 -9.94 8.61 18.27
N GLU A 113 -9.38 8.01 19.30
CA GLU A 113 -8.91 8.69 20.51
C GLU A 113 -7.81 9.71 20.24
N LEU A 114 -6.98 9.49 19.19
CA LEU A 114 -5.89 10.39 18.82
C LEU A 114 -6.36 11.75 18.29
N ILE A 115 -7.59 11.84 17.83
CA ILE A 115 -8.14 13.06 17.23
C ILE A 115 -9.32 13.64 18.03
N ARG A 116 -9.77 12.91 19.07
CA ARG A 116 -10.93 13.32 19.86
C ARG A 116 -10.62 14.59 20.66
N GLY A 117 -11.43 15.61 20.43
CA GLY A 117 -11.28 16.90 21.11
C GLY A 117 -10.29 17.85 20.48
N GLU A 118 -9.51 17.40 19.51
CA GLU A 118 -8.55 18.25 18.80
C GLU A 118 -9.25 19.09 17.72
N PRO A 119 -9.05 20.42 17.70
CA PRO A 119 -9.66 21.28 16.70
C PRO A 119 -9.08 21.05 15.31
N SER A 120 -7.80 20.65 15.25
CA SER A 120 -7.11 20.34 14.01
C SER A 120 -5.95 19.37 14.27
N VAL A 121 -5.81 18.37 13.38
CA VAL A 121 -4.75 17.36 13.43
C VAL A 121 -4.08 17.29 12.05
N LEU A 122 -2.75 17.24 12.02
CA LEU A 122 -2.00 16.95 10.81
C LEU A 122 -1.59 15.48 10.83
N LEU A 123 -2.09 14.73 9.84
CA LEU A 123 -1.63 13.38 9.54
C LEU A 123 -0.50 13.44 8.52
N MET A 124 0.62 12.78 8.85
CA MET A 124 1.76 12.62 7.95
C MET A 124 2.00 11.13 7.75
N ASP A 125 1.81 10.66 6.51
CA ASP A 125 2.10 9.28 6.09
C ASP A 125 3.42 9.27 5.32
N VAL A 126 4.48 8.76 5.95
CA VAL A 126 5.83 8.70 5.36
C VAL A 126 6.00 7.35 4.67
N GLY A 127 5.77 7.34 3.37
CA GLY A 127 5.96 6.17 2.52
C GLY A 127 7.38 6.03 1.96
N GLY A 128 7.60 5.01 1.12
CA GLY A 128 8.89 4.82 0.45
C GLY A 128 9.19 5.92 -0.56
N TRP A 129 8.21 6.31 -1.36
CA TRP A 129 8.37 7.32 -2.42
C TRP A 129 7.80 8.69 -2.04
N THR A 130 6.62 8.74 -1.42
CA THR A 130 5.93 9.97 -1.06
C THR A 130 5.81 10.14 0.44
N VAL A 131 5.67 11.40 0.85
CA VAL A 131 5.09 11.81 2.13
C VAL A 131 3.74 12.41 1.81
N ASP A 132 2.68 11.78 2.32
CA ASP A 132 1.32 12.25 2.17
C ASP A 132 0.90 13.04 3.41
N LEU A 133 0.45 14.27 3.21
CA LEU A 133 0.00 15.16 4.26
C LEU A 133 -1.51 15.36 4.18
N MET A 134 -2.20 15.20 5.29
CA MET A 134 -3.62 15.42 5.43
C MET A 134 -3.90 16.20 6.71
N ARG A 135 -4.57 17.33 6.58
CA ARG A 135 -5.14 18.02 7.74
C ARG A 135 -6.58 17.57 7.96
N LEU A 136 -6.89 17.25 9.21
CA LEU A 136 -8.25 17.01 9.66
C LEU A 136 -8.69 18.21 10.52
N ASP A 137 -9.84 18.75 10.20
CA ASP A 137 -10.47 19.80 11.00
C ASP A 137 -11.67 19.17 11.74
N LYS A 138 -11.62 19.13 13.06
CA LYS A 138 -12.61 18.42 13.90
C LYS A 138 -12.85 16.96 13.47
N GLY A 139 -11.77 16.26 13.10
CA GLY A 139 -11.81 14.87 12.65
C GLY A 139 -12.24 14.66 11.19
N ILE A 140 -12.54 15.71 10.45
CA ILE A 140 -12.96 15.64 9.04
C ILE A 140 -11.78 16.01 8.13
N PRO A 141 -11.41 15.15 7.15
CA PRO A 141 -10.36 15.46 6.19
C PRO A 141 -10.65 16.72 5.39
N ASN A 142 -9.70 17.64 5.38
CA ASN A 142 -9.76 18.85 4.58
C ASN A 142 -9.03 18.64 3.24
N ALA A 143 -9.78 18.31 2.20
CA ALA A 143 -9.22 17.97 0.87
C ALA A 143 -8.34 19.07 0.27
N SER A 144 -8.61 20.36 0.56
CA SER A 144 -7.84 21.49 0.02
C SER A 144 -6.42 21.57 0.58
N THR A 145 -6.18 20.95 1.73
CA THR A 145 -4.88 20.96 2.42
C THR A 145 -4.05 19.70 2.16
N CYS A 146 -4.64 18.72 1.46
CA CYS A 146 -3.95 17.48 1.16
C CYS A 146 -2.80 17.70 0.17
N ARG A 147 -1.64 17.11 0.47
CA ARG A 147 -0.44 17.19 -0.37
C ARG A 147 0.23 15.84 -0.41
N SER A 148 0.79 15.50 -1.56
CA SER A 148 1.69 14.36 -1.76
C SER A 148 3.03 14.93 -2.22
N LEU A 149 4.07 14.71 -1.44
CA LEU A 149 5.41 15.22 -1.69
C LEU A 149 6.33 14.04 -2.03
N GLU A 150 7.13 14.16 -3.08
CA GLU A 150 8.14 13.14 -3.46
C GLU A 150 9.37 13.23 -2.53
N LEU A 151 9.15 13.09 -1.24
CA LEU A 151 10.12 13.19 -0.17
C LEU A 151 10.14 11.96 0.73
N GLY A 152 9.74 10.79 0.18
CA GLY A 152 9.69 9.54 0.93
C GLY A 152 11.06 9.00 1.34
N MET A 153 11.06 7.88 2.07
CA MET A 153 12.26 7.28 2.68
C MET A 153 13.36 6.95 1.67
N ILE A 154 13.02 6.57 0.43
CA ILE A 154 14.02 6.29 -0.62
C ILE A 154 14.89 7.52 -0.86
N ARG A 155 14.27 8.68 -1.03
CA ARG A 155 15.01 9.93 -1.23
C ARG A 155 15.81 10.34 0.00
N CYS A 156 15.26 10.12 1.20
CA CYS A 156 15.98 10.36 2.44
C CYS A 156 17.26 9.52 2.55
N ILE A 157 17.18 8.24 2.19
CA ILE A 157 18.33 7.32 2.19
C ILE A 157 19.36 7.75 1.14
N ASP A 158 18.93 8.12 -0.08
CA ASP A 158 19.84 8.57 -1.13
C ASP A 158 20.56 9.87 -0.75
N GLU A 159 19.86 10.83 -0.15
CA GLU A 159 20.45 12.07 0.31
C GLU A 159 21.48 11.82 1.46
N ALA A 160 21.16 10.94 2.40
CA ALA A 160 22.07 10.54 3.47
C ALA A 160 23.34 9.87 2.92
N LYS A 161 23.22 8.98 1.95
CA LYS A 161 24.35 8.34 1.27
C LYS A 161 25.25 9.36 0.58
N GLU A 162 24.64 10.31 -0.12
CA GLU A 162 25.37 11.36 -0.83
C GLU A 162 26.08 12.31 0.14
N GLN A 163 25.46 12.64 1.28
CA GLN A 163 26.07 13.45 2.31
C GLN A 163 27.30 12.75 2.93
N VAL A 164 27.17 11.47 3.29
CA VAL A 164 28.31 10.68 3.81
C VAL A 164 29.46 10.66 2.80
N ARG A 165 29.15 10.46 1.52
CA ARG A 165 30.17 10.45 0.47
C ARG A 165 30.90 11.79 0.35
N ARG A 166 30.19 12.90 0.42
CA ARG A 166 30.77 14.26 0.36
C ARG A 166 31.67 14.56 1.56
N GLU A 167 31.25 14.16 2.75
CA GLU A 167 31.95 14.51 3.98
C GLU A 167 33.15 13.60 4.30
N THR A 168 33.02 12.29 3.95
CA THR A 168 34.01 11.29 4.37
C THR A 168 34.74 10.61 3.21
N GLY A 169 34.25 10.77 1.97
CA GLY A 169 34.75 10.03 0.81
C GLY A 169 34.29 8.56 0.75
N LEU A 170 33.54 8.09 1.75
CA LEU A 170 33.08 6.70 1.84
C LEU A 170 31.73 6.53 1.15
N SER A 171 31.51 5.34 0.56
CA SER A 171 30.21 4.93 0.04
C SER A 171 29.54 3.99 1.02
N VAL A 172 28.29 4.26 1.35
CA VAL A 172 27.44 3.41 2.20
C VAL A 172 26.27 2.84 1.39
N THR A 173 25.80 1.66 1.79
CA THR A 173 24.65 0.99 1.18
C THR A 173 23.35 1.40 1.85
N ASP A 174 22.21 1.19 1.18
CA ASP A 174 20.87 1.44 1.73
C ASP A 174 20.70 0.68 3.06
N ALA A 175 21.09 -0.61 3.09
CA ALA A 175 20.99 -1.45 4.29
C ALA A 175 21.80 -0.90 5.48
N GLN A 176 22.95 -0.23 5.22
CA GLN A 176 23.72 0.40 6.30
C GLN A 176 23.02 1.64 6.84
N VAL A 177 22.44 2.45 5.97
CA VAL A 177 21.64 3.63 6.38
C VAL A 177 20.40 3.17 7.16
N GLU A 178 19.68 2.19 6.65
CA GLU A 178 18.49 1.64 7.32
C GLU A 178 18.79 1.08 8.71
N ARG A 179 19.92 0.38 8.87
CA ARG A 179 20.37 -0.10 10.18
C ARG A 179 20.62 1.02 11.18
N VAL A 180 21.22 2.11 10.74
CA VAL A 180 21.45 3.30 11.58
C VAL A 180 20.13 3.94 11.97
N LEU A 181 19.20 4.11 11.02
CA LEU A 181 17.85 4.64 11.28
C LEU A 181 17.07 3.74 12.26
N ALA A 182 17.29 2.42 12.22
CA ALA A 182 16.71 1.49 13.19
C ALA A 182 17.43 1.46 14.55
N GLY A 183 18.40 2.36 14.80
CA GLY A 183 19.17 2.43 16.04
C GLY A 183 20.24 1.34 16.20
N GLN A 184 20.54 0.62 15.14
CA GLN A 184 21.54 -0.47 15.13
C GLN A 184 22.92 0.09 14.74
N THR A 185 23.65 0.61 15.70
CA THR A 185 24.95 1.30 15.48
C THR A 185 26.18 0.40 15.67
N LYS A 186 26.01 -0.92 15.77
CA LYS A 186 27.12 -1.90 15.89
C LYS A 186 27.18 -2.81 14.68
#